data_e1f245cca4eb741a008f1445d2c91499
#
_entry.id   e1f245cca4eb741a008f1445d2c91499
#
_cell.length_a   1.000
_cell.length_b   1.000
_cell.length_c   1.000
_cell.angle_alpha   90.00
_cell.angle_beta   90.00
_cell.angle_gamma   90.00
#
_symmetry.space_group_name_H-M   'P 1'
#
loop_
_entity.id
_entity.type
_entity.pdbx_description
1 polymer ?
#
loop_
_entity_poly.entity_id
_entity_poly.type
_entity_poly.pdbx_seq_one_letter_code
_entity_poly.pdbx_strand_id
1 'polypeptide(L)'
;MTGGGAPGAAGILKCLKKEPAFTIMVADANSNAVGKYLAKNFITIPRADDPSFIDVLLSVCREKNIHAVLPLVTKELIRLSQHSKEFELAGTKLLISPAASLEIANNKSRLYEFLQWRGIPVPGFRIVETIEQFKSAVNELGYPSKQICFKPSVSNGSRGFRIITDQINELDLLFNYKPNSTYISYNDAVRVLSSGSFPELLVSEYLPGEEYSVDCLANQGESVLVIPRLRKKMINGISVEGEFVNNEAIISYCKQIIKELQLHSNIGIQVKQSADGEFFILEINPRVQGTIAAGLGAGINLPVLALKQALGLSIAADELAVKWGVKFTRYWEEVFY
;
A
#
# COMPACT_ATOMS: atom_id res chain seq x y z
N MET A 1 7.78 14.52 -7.27
CA MET A 1 7.61 13.17 -6.70
C MET A 1 8.60 13.01 -5.55
N THR A 2 8.15 12.71 -4.34
CA THR A 2 9.01 12.38 -3.20
C THR A 2 9.26 10.87 -3.11
N GLY A 3 10.27 10.43 -2.35
CA GLY A 3 10.61 9.01 -2.22
C GLY A 3 11.24 8.41 -3.48
N GLY A 4 12.19 9.14 -4.10
CA GLY A 4 12.89 8.67 -5.30
C GLY A 4 13.68 7.38 -5.16
N GLY A 5 13.96 6.93 -3.93
CA GLY A 5 14.57 5.64 -3.60
C GLY A 5 13.57 4.54 -3.25
N ALA A 6 12.26 4.80 -3.26
CA ALA A 6 11.25 3.77 -2.97
C ALA A 6 11.27 2.65 -4.03
N PRO A 7 10.96 1.39 -3.66
CA PRO A 7 11.04 0.24 -4.59
C PRO A 7 10.23 0.37 -5.89
N GLY A 8 9.21 1.25 -5.89
CA GLY A 8 8.39 1.53 -7.07
C GLY A 8 8.83 2.76 -7.87
N ALA A 9 9.79 3.56 -7.38
CA ALA A 9 10.12 4.88 -7.94
C ALA A 9 10.48 4.84 -9.42
N ALA A 10 11.32 3.89 -9.85
CA ALA A 10 11.71 3.73 -11.25
C ALA A 10 10.49 3.47 -12.16
N GLY A 11 9.60 2.58 -11.76
CA GLY A 11 8.37 2.29 -12.50
C GLY A 11 7.42 3.48 -12.56
N ILE A 12 7.27 4.22 -11.46
CA ILE A 12 6.44 5.42 -11.40
C ILE A 12 7.03 6.54 -12.29
N LEU A 13 8.34 6.71 -12.28
CA LEU A 13 9.03 7.63 -13.21
C LEU A 13 8.79 7.24 -14.67
N LYS A 14 8.81 5.94 -14.98
CA LYS A 14 8.44 5.45 -16.33
C LYS A 14 7.01 5.83 -16.70
N CYS A 15 6.07 5.74 -15.76
CA CYS A 15 4.68 6.20 -15.97
C CYS A 15 4.63 7.70 -16.26
N LEU A 16 5.26 8.52 -15.40
CA LEU A 16 5.21 9.98 -15.49
C LEU A 16 5.87 10.51 -16.79
N LYS A 17 6.96 9.88 -17.22
CA LYS A 17 7.67 10.23 -18.48
C LYS A 17 6.85 9.95 -19.75
N LYS A 18 5.75 9.20 -19.66
CA LYS A 18 4.82 8.99 -20.79
C LYS A 18 3.97 10.23 -21.09
N GLU A 19 3.90 11.19 -20.17
CA GLU A 19 3.18 12.46 -20.37
C GLU A 19 4.22 13.59 -20.57
N PRO A 20 4.48 13.96 -21.83
CA PRO A 20 5.54 14.93 -22.14
C PRO A 20 5.24 16.35 -21.65
N ALA A 21 3.99 16.68 -21.34
CA ALA A 21 3.60 17.96 -20.77
C ALA A 21 4.08 18.14 -19.32
N PHE A 22 4.50 17.07 -18.64
CA PHE A 22 4.95 17.15 -17.25
C PHE A 22 6.46 17.27 -17.14
N THR A 23 6.92 18.31 -16.47
CA THR A 23 8.31 18.41 -15.98
C THR A 23 8.40 17.73 -14.62
N ILE A 24 9.24 16.68 -14.52
CA ILE A 24 9.35 15.85 -13.33
C ILE A 24 10.56 16.28 -12.51
N MET A 25 10.33 16.60 -11.23
CA MET A 25 11.34 16.72 -10.20
C MET A 25 11.21 15.56 -9.21
N VAL A 26 12.32 14.94 -8.87
CA VAL A 26 12.40 13.87 -7.88
C VAL A 26 13.05 14.39 -6.62
N ALA A 27 12.49 14.04 -5.48
CA ALA A 27 13.05 14.35 -4.17
C ALA A 27 13.20 13.08 -3.33
N ASP A 28 14.28 13.00 -2.55
CA ASP A 28 14.51 11.91 -1.60
C ASP A 28 15.42 12.39 -0.46
N ALA A 29 15.32 11.74 0.70
CA ALA A 29 16.23 11.98 1.81
C ALA A 29 17.62 11.36 1.59
N ASN A 30 17.71 10.32 0.75
CA ASN A 30 18.97 9.74 0.33
C ASN A 30 19.47 10.41 -0.94
N SER A 31 20.59 11.13 -0.84
CA SER A 31 21.23 11.81 -1.96
C SER A 31 21.71 10.88 -3.11
N ASN A 32 21.74 9.57 -2.86
CA ASN A 32 22.06 8.52 -3.83
C ASN A 32 20.85 7.63 -4.18
N ALA A 33 19.64 8.13 -3.95
CA ALA A 33 18.42 7.43 -4.38
C ALA A 33 18.43 7.18 -5.90
N VAL A 34 17.93 6.02 -6.35
CA VAL A 34 17.91 5.64 -7.77
C VAL A 34 17.22 6.68 -8.66
N GLY A 35 16.22 7.36 -8.12
CA GLY A 35 15.52 8.45 -8.80
C GLY A 35 16.42 9.58 -9.28
N LYS A 36 17.56 9.84 -8.60
CA LYS A 36 18.57 10.81 -9.01
C LYS A 36 19.15 10.51 -10.40
N TYR A 37 19.37 9.26 -10.67
CA TYR A 37 19.98 8.81 -11.92
C TYR A 37 18.96 8.57 -13.04
N LEU A 38 17.69 8.43 -12.66
CA LEU A 38 16.58 8.22 -13.60
C LEU A 38 15.85 9.51 -14.00
N ALA A 39 16.00 10.60 -13.28
CA ALA A 39 15.34 11.88 -13.54
C ALA A 39 16.33 12.99 -13.93
N LYS A 40 15.88 13.97 -14.72
CA LYS A 40 16.68 15.13 -15.06
C LYS A 40 16.88 16.09 -13.86
N ASN A 41 15.88 16.17 -12.99
CA ASN A 41 15.87 17.07 -11.84
C ASN A 41 15.74 16.24 -10.57
N PHE A 42 16.71 16.40 -9.67
CA PHE A 42 16.71 15.74 -8.36
C PHE A 42 17.10 16.75 -7.27
N ILE A 43 16.48 16.61 -6.11
CA ILE A 43 16.80 17.40 -4.91
C ILE A 43 16.78 16.51 -3.68
N THR A 44 17.73 16.74 -2.76
CA THR A 44 17.72 16.09 -1.46
C THR A 44 16.84 16.89 -0.50
N ILE A 45 15.96 16.19 0.22
CA ILE A 45 15.06 16.77 1.23
C ILE A 45 15.26 16.05 2.57
N PRO A 46 14.88 16.63 3.71
CA PRO A 46 14.90 15.94 4.99
C PRO A 46 14.01 14.69 4.97
N ARG A 47 14.25 13.78 5.93
CA ARG A 47 13.38 12.63 6.14
C ARG A 47 12.01 13.06 6.67
N ALA A 48 10.98 12.27 6.46
CA ALA A 48 9.63 12.56 6.92
C ALA A 48 9.50 12.74 8.45
N ASP A 49 10.41 12.17 9.25
CA ASP A 49 10.46 12.30 10.71
C ASP A 49 11.27 13.53 11.18
N ASP A 50 11.97 14.22 10.28
CA ASP A 50 12.70 15.45 10.58
C ASP A 50 11.73 16.64 10.78
N PRO A 51 11.89 17.43 11.84
CA PRO A 51 11.06 18.63 12.07
C PRO A 51 11.00 19.59 10.88
N SER A 52 12.09 19.77 10.16
CA SER A 52 12.21 20.71 9.01
C SER A 52 11.60 20.17 7.71
N PHE A 53 11.10 18.94 7.68
CA PHE A 53 10.61 18.29 6.44
C PHE A 53 9.57 19.13 5.68
N ILE A 54 8.58 19.64 6.38
CA ILE A 54 7.48 20.42 5.77
C ILE A 54 8.00 21.74 5.23
N ASP A 55 8.75 22.48 6.05
CA ASP A 55 9.26 23.81 5.67
C ASP A 55 10.18 23.73 4.45
N VAL A 56 11.10 22.76 4.44
CA VAL A 56 12.02 22.55 3.32
C VAL A 56 11.26 22.15 2.05
N LEU A 57 10.32 21.19 2.15
CA LEU A 57 9.57 20.77 0.98
C LEU A 57 8.69 21.90 0.43
N LEU A 58 8.07 22.70 1.30
CA LEU A 58 7.26 23.85 0.91
C LEU A 58 8.12 24.94 0.25
N SER A 59 9.32 25.22 0.78
CA SER A 59 10.30 26.15 0.14
C SER A 59 10.66 25.66 -1.25
N VAL A 60 11.00 24.38 -1.40
CA VAL A 60 11.28 23.76 -2.72
C VAL A 60 10.10 23.92 -3.67
N CYS A 61 8.87 23.70 -3.18
CA CYS A 61 7.68 23.84 -4.02
C CYS A 61 7.52 25.27 -4.54
N ARG A 62 7.74 26.27 -3.70
CA ARG A 62 7.69 27.70 -4.09
C ARG A 62 8.81 28.06 -5.06
N GLU A 63 10.07 27.75 -4.71
CA GLU A 63 11.25 28.11 -5.50
C GLU A 63 11.29 27.48 -6.89
N LYS A 64 10.76 26.24 -6.99
CA LYS A 64 10.77 25.47 -8.25
C LYS A 64 9.42 25.47 -8.97
N ASN A 65 8.44 26.26 -8.50
CA ASN A 65 7.09 26.33 -9.05
C ASN A 65 6.46 24.94 -9.22
N ILE A 66 6.47 24.12 -8.16
CA ILE A 66 5.92 22.76 -8.19
C ILE A 66 4.40 22.83 -8.13
N HIS A 67 3.71 22.39 -9.18
CA HIS A 67 2.25 22.38 -9.25
C HIS A 67 1.60 21.22 -8.48
N ALA A 68 2.31 20.08 -8.36
CA ALA A 68 1.78 18.92 -7.65
C ALA A 68 2.87 18.07 -7.00
N VAL A 69 2.60 17.53 -5.81
CA VAL A 69 3.46 16.58 -5.09
C VAL A 69 2.80 15.21 -5.08
N LEU A 70 3.50 14.20 -5.61
CA LEU A 70 3.13 12.79 -5.57
C LEU A 70 4.03 12.07 -4.57
N PRO A 71 3.58 11.83 -3.31
CA PRO A 71 4.40 11.17 -2.30
C PRO A 71 4.36 9.64 -2.46
N LEU A 72 5.55 9.01 -2.36
CA LEU A 72 5.69 7.55 -2.40
C LEU A 72 5.95 6.92 -1.04
N VAL A 73 6.21 7.73 0.00
CA VAL A 73 6.59 7.26 1.33
C VAL A 73 5.42 7.40 2.29
N THR A 74 4.96 6.31 2.88
CA THR A 74 3.81 6.30 3.79
C THR A 74 3.98 7.25 4.99
N LYS A 75 5.20 7.39 5.52
CA LYS A 75 5.51 8.27 6.65
C LYS A 75 5.33 9.77 6.35
N GLU A 76 5.35 10.17 5.08
CA GLU A 76 5.14 11.56 4.66
C GLU A 76 3.67 11.96 4.70
N LEU A 77 2.75 11.01 4.47
CA LEU A 77 1.36 11.28 4.11
C LEU A 77 0.58 12.08 5.15
N ILE A 78 0.63 11.67 6.42
CA ILE A 78 -0.11 12.33 7.51
C ILE A 78 0.41 13.76 7.70
N ARG A 79 1.73 13.93 7.75
CA ARG A 79 2.33 15.27 7.90
C ARG A 79 1.97 16.19 6.73
N LEU A 80 2.08 15.70 5.49
CA LEU A 80 1.67 16.45 4.31
C LEU A 80 0.18 16.82 4.36
N SER A 81 -0.68 15.89 4.77
CA SER A 81 -2.12 16.13 4.83
C SER A 81 -2.50 17.17 5.89
N GLN A 82 -1.80 17.17 7.03
CA GLN A 82 -1.99 18.17 8.10
C GLN A 82 -1.62 19.58 7.64
N HIS A 83 -0.67 19.72 6.70
CA HIS A 83 -0.20 20.99 6.13
C HIS A 83 -0.74 21.28 4.72
N SER A 84 -1.78 20.57 4.28
CA SER A 84 -2.31 20.67 2.90
C SER A 84 -2.69 22.10 2.48
N LYS A 85 -3.24 22.90 3.41
CA LYS A 85 -3.60 24.30 3.15
C LYS A 85 -2.39 25.17 2.81
N GLU A 86 -1.25 24.95 3.44
CA GLU A 86 -0.02 25.70 3.21
C GLU A 86 0.55 25.41 1.81
N PHE A 87 0.50 24.13 1.38
CA PHE A 87 0.86 23.76 0.01
C PHE A 87 -0.12 24.33 -1.01
N GLU A 88 -1.42 24.32 -0.72
CA GLU A 88 -2.43 24.89 -1.61
C GLU A 88 -2.24 26.41 -1.79
N LEU A 89 -1.96 27.15 -0.70
CA LEU A 89 -1.63 28.57 -0.75
C LEU A 89 -0.34 28.86 -1.53
N ALA A 90 0.58 27.88 -1.58
CA ALA A 90 1.78 27.96 -2.41
C ALA A 90 1.53 27.53 -3.88
N GLY A 91 0.29 27.25 -4.27
CA GLY A 91 -0.07 26.81 -5.62
C GLY A 91 0.24 25.32 -5.90
N THR A 92 0.54 24.54 -4.88
CA THR A 92 0.93 23.14 -5.01
C THR A 92 -0.20 22.21 -4.56
N LYS A 93 -0.63 21.29 -5.41
CA LYS A 93 -1.60 20.23 -5.06
C LYS A 93 -0.90 19.00 -4.47
N LEU A 94 -1.42 18.47 -3.39
CA LEU A 94 -0.92 17.22 -2.78
C LEU A 94 -1.79 16.05 -3.22
N LEU A 95 -1.18 15.00 -3.77
CA LEU A 95 -1.88 13.79 -4.22
C LEU A 95 -2.00 12.79 -3.05
N ILE A 96 -2.80 13.15 -2.06
CA ILE A 96 -2.98 12.40 -0.81
C ILE A 96 -4.45 12.44 -0.36
N SER A 97 -4.85 11.47 0.44
CA SER A 97 -6.14 11.46 1.12
C SER A 97 -6.16 12.41 2.34
N PRO A 98 -7.34 12.80 2.85
CA PRO A 98 -7.47 13.56 4.09
C PRO A 98 -6.79 12.90 5.29
N ALA A 99 -6.32 13.68 6.27
CA ALA A 99 -5.59 13.17 7.43
C ALA A 99 -6.38 12.09 8.21
N ALA A 100 -7.68 12.33 8.45
CA ALA A 100 -8.53 11.37 9.14
C ALA A 100 -8.62 10.01 8.41
N SER A 101 -8.71 10.04 7.07
CA SER A 101 -8.71 8.84 6.24
C SER A 101 -7.36 8.10 6.30
N LEU A 102 -6.26 8.86 6.31
CA LEU A 102 -4.90 8.31 6.40
C LEU A 102 -4.63 7.66 7.75
N GLU A 103 -5.12 8.22 8.85
CA GLU A 103 -4.97 7.65 10.20
C GLU A 103 -5.64 6.28 10.32
N ILE A 104 -6.81 6.12 9.71
CA ILE A 104 -7.52 4.84 9.68
C ILE A 104 -6.80 3.87 8.70
N ALA A 105 -6.54 4.31 7.47
CA ALA A 105 -5.97 3.46 6.43
C ALA A 105 -4.56 2.92 6.75
N ASN A 106 -3.75 3.67 7.51
CA ASN A 106 -2.38 3.29 7.88
C ASN A 106 -2.30 2.40 9.14
N ASN A 107 -3.42 2.17 9.85
CA ASN A 107 -3.51 1.31 11.01
C ASN A 107 -4.51 0.18 10.75
N LYS A 108 -4.05 -1.05 10.68
CA LYS A 108 -4.87 -2.22 10.29
C LYS A 108 -5.96 -2.52 11.31
N SER A 109 -5.71 -2.29 12.61
CA SER A 109 -6.72 -2.46 13.65
C SER A 109 -7.85 -1.44 13.51
N ARG A 110 -7.49 -0.16 13.43
CA ARG A 110 -8.48 0.92 13.21
C ARG A 110 -9.25 0.74 11.91
N LEU A 111 -8.58 0.26 10.87
CA LEU A 111 -9.23 -0.04 9.59
C LEU A 111 -10.30 -1.12 9.75
N TYR A 112 -9.98 -2.23 10.43
CA TYR A 112 -10.93 -3.32 10.61
C TYR A 112 -12.09 -2.91 11.50
N GLU A 113 -11.84 -2.21 12.61
CA GLU A 113 -12.89 -1.66 13.49
C GLU A 113 -13.81 -0.69 12.73
N PHE A 114 -13.24 0.24 11.98
CA PHE A 114 -14.00 1.20 11.18
C PHE A 114 -14.89 0.51 10.14
N LEU A 115 -14.34 -0.43 9.37
CA LEU A 115 -15.09 -1.14 8.35
C LEU A 115 -16.20 -1.99 8.97
N GLN A 116 -15.92 -2.69 10.07
CA GLN A 116 -16.94 -3.45 10.83
C GLN A 116 -18.06 -2.54 11.32
N TRP A 117 -17.72 -1.38 11.89
CA TRP A 117 -18.71 -0.39 12.33
C TRP A 117 -19.58 0.13 11.18
N ARG A 118 -18.99 0.27 9.97
CA ARG A 118 -19.72 0.68 8.74
C ARG A 118 -20.48 -0.47 8.09
N GLY A 119 -20.48 -1.67 8.65
CA GLY A 119 -21.14 -2.85 8.09
C GLY A 119 -20.45 -3.42 6.85
N ILE A 120 -19.17 -3.07 6.63
CA ILE A 120 -18.35 -3.63 5.54
C ILE A 120 -17.66 -4.88 6.06
N PRO A 121 -17.79 -6.04 5.39
CA PRO A 121 -17.22 -7.28 5.84
C PRO A 121 -15.70 -7.22 6.00
N VAL A 122 -15.20 -7.74 7.13
CA VAL A 122 -13.77 -7.96 7.42
C VAL A 122 -13.59 -9.38 7.98
N PRO A 123 -12.38 -9.96 7.94
CA PRO A 123 -12.14 -11.27 8.58
C PRO A 123 -12.45 -11.19 10.06
N GLY A 124 -12.81 -12.31 10.70
CA GLY A 124 -12.87 -12.39 12.15
C GLY A 124 -11.54 -11.92 12.76
N PHE A 125 -11.59 -10.99 13.73
CA PHE A 125 -10.36 -10.42 14.31
C PHE A 125 -10.48 -10.06 15.79
N ARG A 126 -9.32 -9.90 16.43
CA ARG A 126 -9.14 -9.32 17.76
C ARG A 126 -7.91 -8.40 17.74
N ILE A 127 -7.96 -7.38 18.58
CA ILE A 127 -6.83 -6.46 18.82
C ILE A 127 -6.26 -6.79 20.19
N VAL A 128 -4.94 -6.96 20.27
CA VAL A 128 -4.29 -7.42 21.48
C VAL A 128 -3.00 -6.65 21.76
N GLU A 129 -2.74 -6.39 23.04
CA GLU A 129 -1.54 -5.69 23.54
C GLU A 129 -0.80 -6.50 24.61
N THR A 130 -1.43 -7.57 25.11
CA THR A 130 -0.83 -8.46 26.12
C THR A 130 -0.85 -9.91 25.68
N ILE A 131 0.01 -10.73 26.28
CA ILE A 131 0.08 -12.17 25.97
C ILE A 131 -1.20 -12.91 26.37
N GLU A 132 -1.87 -12.49 27.42
CA GLU A 132 -3.14 -13.08 27.87
C GLU A 132 -4.24 -12.80 26.84
N GLN A 133 -4.32 -11.55 26.35
CA GLN A 133 -5.25 -11.19 25.27
C GLN A 133 -4.93 -11.97 23.99
N PHE A 134 -3.64 -12.16 23.65
CA PHE A 134 -3.25 -12.94 22.48
C PHE A 134 -3.71 -14.38 22.56
N LYS A 135 -3.50 -15.05 23.71
CA LYS A 135 -3.96 -16.43 23.93
C LYS A 135 -5.48 -16.54 23.82
N SER A 136 -6.23 -15.62 24.44
CA SER A 136 -7.68 -15.57 24.37
C SER A 136 -8.15 -15.37 22.93
N ALA A 137 -7.57 -14.40 22.20
CA ALA A 137 -7.91 -14.08 20.83
C ALA A 137 -7.71 -15.28 19.87
N VAL A 138 -6.58 -15.98 19.97
CA VAL A 138 -6.29 -17.16 19.16
C VAL A 138 -7.32 -18.27 19.39
N ASN A 139 -7.68 -18.52 20.66
CA ASN A 139 -8.69 -19.51 21.01
C ASN A 139 -10.10 -19.10 20.53
N GLU A 140 -10.52 -17.84 20.78
CA GLU A 140 -11.83 -17.31 20.38
C GLU A 140 -12.04 -17.33 18.85
N LEU A 141 -10.97 -17.12 18.09
CA LEU A 141 -10.99 -17.18 16.63
C LEU A 141 -11.00 -18.60 16.08
N GLY A 142 -10.85 -19.64 16.96
CA GLY A 142 -11.09 -21.03 16.64
C GLY A 142 -9.85 -21.87 16.35
N TYR A 143 -8.65 -21.44 16.75
CA TYR A 143 -7.45 -22.30 16.69
C TYR A 143 -7.59 -23.47 17.65
N PRO A 144 -7.17 -24.72 17.28
CA PRO A 144 -6.45 -25.09 16.06
C PRO A 144 -7.35 -25.47 14.87
N SER A 145 -8.68 -25.47 15.03
CA SER A 145 -9.62 -25.86 13.97
C SER A 145 -9.61 -24.89 12.78
N LYS A 146 -9.37 -23.62 13.04
CA LYS A 146 -9.16 -22.56 12.04
C LYS A 146 -7.72 -22.09 12.08
N GLN A 147 -7.17 -21.81 10.91
CA GLN A 147 -5.85 -21.20 10.81
C GLN A 147 -5.93 -19.71 11.14
N ILE A 148 -5.04 -19.24 12.00
CA ILE A 148 -5.00 -17.87 12.52
C ILE A 148 -3.68 -17.22 12.12
N CYS A 149 -3.72 -15.92 11.86
CA CYS A 149 -2.53 -15.13 11.64
C CYS A 149 -2.53 -13.87 12.54
N PHE A 150 -1.36 -13.30 12.74
CA PHE A 150 -1.23 -12.03 13.44
C PHE A 150 -0.21 -11.10 12.76
N LYS A 151 -0.37 -9.82 12.97
CA LYS A 151 0.51 -8.77 12.42
C LYS A 151 0.43 -7.52 13.28
N PRO A 152 1.50 -6.71 13.38
CA PRO A 152 1.40 -5.40 14.02
C PRO A 152 0.38 -4.51 13.29
N SER A 153 -0.41 -3.76 14.06
CA SER A 153 -1.42 -2.85 13.52
C SER A 153 -0.82 -1.80 12.60
N VAL A 154 0.38 -1.32 12.93
CA VAL A 154 1.15 -0.39 12.11
C VAL A 154 2.45 -1.05 11.67
N SER A 155 2.51 -1.52 10.44
CA SER A 155 3.70 -2.13 9.84
C SER A 155 3.65 -2.09 8.33
N ASN A 156 4.82 -2.18 7.68
CA ASN A 156 4.96 -2.21 6.22
C ASN A 156 5.85 -3.39 5.79
N GLY A 157 5.60 -3.94 4.60
CA GLY A 157 6.44 -4.96 3.98
C GLY A 157 6.44 -6.27 4.75
N SER A 158 5.29 -6.72 5.22
CA SER A 158 5.05 -7.99 5.92
C SER A 158 5.87 -8.18 7.21
N ARG A 159 6.46 -7.11 7.78
CA ARG A 159 7.19 -7.19 9.05
C ARG A 159 6.25 -7.55 10.18
N GLY A 160 6.60 -8.61 10.93
CA GLY A 160 5.80 -9.10 12.06
C GLY A 160 4.58 -9.94 11.67
N PHE A 161 4.27 -10.11 10.38
CA PHE A 161 3.21 -11.04 9.95
C PHE A 161 3.62 -12.48 10.21
N ARG A 162 2.75 -13.25 10.86
CA ARG A 162 2.93 -14.69 11.11
C ARG A 162 1.61 -15.42 10.96
N ILE A 163 1.70 -16.64 10.43
CA ILE A 163 0.61 -17.62 10.37
C ILE A 163 0.91 -18.66 11.43
N ILE A 164 -0.04 -18.88 12.34
CA ILE A 164 0.08 -19.88 13.40
C ILE A 164 -0.25 -21.25 12.82
N THR A 165 0.68 -22.19 12.92
CA THR A 165 0.47 -23.59 12.52
C THR A 165 1.48 -24.49 13.23
N ASP A 166 0.99 -25.64 13.74
CA ASP A 166 1.83 -26.68 14.33
C ASP A 166 2.17 -27.78 13.30
N GLN A 167 1.72 -27.63 12.05
CA GLN A 167 2.02 -28.53 10.94
C GLN A 167 3.22 -28.08 10.11
N ILE A 168 4.27 -27.60 10.78
CA ILE A 168 5.50 -27.17 10.13
C ILE A 168 6.43 -28.38 10.00
N ASN A 169 6.80 -28.73 8.79
CA ASN A 169 7.94 -29.62 8.57
C ASN A 169 9.23 -28.77 8.59
N GLU A 170 9.81 -28.63 9.77
CA GLU A 170 11.02 -27.82 9.98
C GLU A 170 12.22 -28.33 9.16
N LEU A 171 12.32 -29.65 8.94
CA LEU A 171 13.38 -30.25 8.14
C LEU A 171 13.24 -29.86 6.66
N ASP A 172 12.03 -29.87 6.14
CA ASP A 172 11.74 -29.45 4.77
C ASP A 172 12.00 -27.93 4.59
N LEU A 173 11.56 -27.13 5.57
CA LEU A 173 11.84 -25.69 5.56
C LEU A 173 13.34 -25.38 5.61
N LEU A 174 14.11 -26.13 6.40
CA LEU A 174 15.54 -25.92 6.56
C LEU A 174 16.33 -26.18 5.27
N PHE A 175 15.98 -27.22 4.53
CA PHE A 175 16.78 -27.68 3.38
C PHE A 175 16.25 -27.25 2.02
N ASN A 176 14.94 -27.05 1.88
CA ASN A 176 14.30 -26.81 0.58
C ASN A 176 13.81 -25.39 0.38
N TYR A 177 13.82 -24.55 1.43
CA TYR A 177 13.35 -23.17 1.34
C TYR A 177 14.41 -22.19 1.85
N LYS A 178 14.40 -20.97 1.29
CA LYS A 178 15.15 -19.87 1.87
C LYS A 178 14.59 -19.55 3.25
N PRO A 179 15.42 -19.05 4.20
CA PRO A 179 14.95 -18.66 5.52
C PRO A 179 13.68 -17.81 5.43
N ASN A 180 12.61 -18.32 6.01
CA ASN A 180 11.28 -17.75 5.97
C ASN A 180 10.68 -17.79 7.37
N SER A 181 10.25 -16.67 7.87
CA SER A 181 9.65 -16.52 9.20
C SER A 181 8.13 -16.30 9.13
N THR A 182 7.48 -16.66 8.01
CA THR A 182 6.03 -16.47 7.86
C THR A 182 5.23 -17.40 8.77
N TYR A 183 5.71 -18.62 8.98
CA TYR A 183 5.05 -19.61 9.82
C TYR A 183 5.67 -19.66 11.21
N ILE A 184 4.85 -19.88 12.22
CA ILE A 184 5.27 -20.02 13.62
C ILE A 184 4.35 -21.02 14.32
N SER A 185 4.91 -21.89 15.21
CA SER A 185 4.09 -22.71 16.07
C SER A 185 3.36 -21.87 17.12
N TYR A 186 2.22 -22.36 17.63
CA TYR A 186 1.53 -21.66 18.70
C TYR A 186 2.43 -21.46 19.93
N ASN A 187 3.15 -22.50 20.32
CA ASN A 187 4.05 -22.47 21.47
C ASN A 187 5.20 -21.46 21.28
N ASP A 188 5.79 -21.40 20.09
CA ASP A 188 6.82 -20.41 19.78
C ASP A 188 6.28 -19.00 19.72
N ALA A 189 5.09 -18.79 19.18
CA ALA A 189 4.45 -17.47 19.21
C ALA A 189 4.24 -17.00 20.65
N VAL A 190 3.72 -17.87 21.53
CA VAL A 190 3.56 -17.55 22.95
C VAL A 190 4.90 -17.29 23.62
N ARG A 191 5.91 -18.14 23.41
CA ARG A 191 7.25 -17.98 23.97
C ARG A 191 7.90 -16.66 23.57
N VAL A 192 7.83 -16.31 22.28
CA VAL A 192 8.43 -15.08 21.75
C VAL A 192 7.70 -13.85 22.28
N LEU A 193 6.36 -13.82 22.24
CA LEU A 193 5.57 -12.68 22.73
C LEU A 193 5.62 -12.53 24.25
N SER A 194 5.92 -13.61 25.00
CA SER A 194 6.14 -13.55 26.46
C SER A 194 7.52 -13.04 26.83
N SER A 195 8.46 -12.91 25.90
CA SER A 195 9.84 -12.50 26.21
C SER A 195 10.03 -10.99 26.44
N GLY A 196 9.01 -10.19 26.20
CA GLY A 196 9.04 -8.75 26.40
C GLY A 196 7.75 -8.06 25.94
N SER A 197 7.72 -6.73 26.01
CA SER A 197 6.61 -5.94 25.47
C SER A 197 6.59 -5.98 23.94
N PHE A 198 5.42 -6.01 23.35
CA PHE A 198 5.22 -5.98 21.91
C PHE A 198 4.20 -4.87 21.54
N PRO A 199 4.24 -4.37 20.30
CA PRO A 199 3.27 -3.38 19.83
C PRO A 199 1.88 -4.01 19.71
N GLU A 200 0.84 -3.19 19.64
CA GLU A 200 -0.51 -3.63 19.32
C GLU A 200 -0.52 -4.55 18.10
N LEU A 201 -1.14 -5.71 18.24
CA LEU A 201 -1.28 -6.72 17.18
C LEU A 201 -2.74 -6.89 16.78
N LEU A 202 -2.95 -6.98 15.48
CA LEU A 202 -4.17 -7.50 14.88
C LEU A 202 -4.02 -9.02 14.72
N VAL A 203 -4.80 -9.78 15.47
CA VAL A 203 -4.95 -11.24 15.35
C VAL A 203 -6.20 -11.49 14.53
N SER A 204 -6.12 -12.29 13.47
CA SER A 204 -7.26 -12.53 12.58
C SER A 204 -7.28 -13.92 11.99
N GLU A 205 -8.45 -14.34 11.49
CA GLU A 205 -8.55 -15.51 10.65
C GLU A 205 -7.60 -15.40 9.46
N TYR A 206 -6.93 -16.50 9.13
CA TYR A 206 -6.11 -16.58 7.93
C TYR A 206 -6.97 -16.85 6.70
N LEU A 207 -6.76 -16.11 5.66
CA LEU A 207 -7.45 -16.27 4.38
C LEU A 207 -6.57 -17.10 3.44
N PRO A 208 -6.98 -18.34 3.07
CA PRO A 208 -6.13 -19.26 2.30
C PRO A 208 -6.13 -19.01 0.79
N GLY A 209 -7.13 -18.31 0.25
CA GLY A 209 -7.35 -18.16 -1.18
C GLY A 209 -6.44 -17.16 -1.86
N GLU A 210 -6.81 -16.78 -3.07
CA GLU A 210 -6.06 -15.86 -3.92
C GLU A 210 -5.94 -14.45 -3.33
N GLU A 211 -4.80 -13.81 -3.57
CA GLU A 211 -4.52 -12.45 -3.10
C GLU A 211 -4.44 -11.47 -4.26
N TYR A 212 -5.05 -10.32 -4.06
CA TYR A 212 -5.15 -9.26 -5.07
C TYR A 212 -4.56 -7.95 -4.54
N SER A 213 -3.82 -7.26 -5.39
CA SER A 213 -3.57 -5.83 -5.25
C SER A 213 -4.56 -5.08 -6.13
N VAL A 214 -5.35 -4.20 -5.55
CA VAL A 214 -6.32 -3.39 -6.27
C VAL A 214 -5.74 -1.99 -6.39
N ASP A 215 -5.39 -1.59 -7.61
CA ASP A 215 -4.90 -0.25 -7.91
C ASP A 215 -6.09 0.67 -8.15
N CYS A 216 -6.23 1.74 -7.36
CA CYS A 216 -7.38 2.62 -7.39
C CYS A 216 -6.98 4.06 -7.67
N LEU A 217 -7.85 4.78 -8.37
CA LEU A 217 -7.90 6.23 -8.44
C LEU A 217 -9.24 6.70 -7.90
N ALA A 218 -9.20 7.60 -6.92
CA ALA A 218 -10.39 8.15 -6.30
C ALA A 218 -10.37 9.68 -6.25
N ASN A 219 -11.55 10.28 -6.18
CA ASN A 219 -11.74 11.70 -5.99
C ASN A 219 -12.66 11.93 -4.80
N GLN A 220 -12.08 12.24 -3.62
CA GLN A 220 -12.85 12.56 -2.40
C GLN A 220 -13.95 11.54 -2.09
N GLY A 221 -13.58 10.26 -2.04
CA GLY A 221 -14.49 9.14 -1.77
C GLY A 221 -15.21 8.58 -3.01
N GLU A 222 -15.16 9.26 -4.14
CA GLU A 222 -15.70 8.72 -5.39
C GLU A 222 -14.63 7.95 -6.16
N SER A 223 -14.95 6.73 -6.55
CA SER A 223 -14.03 5.87 -7.31
C SER A 223 -14.06 6.23 -8.79
N VAL A 224 -12.91 6.69 -9.31
CA VAL A 224 -12.71 6.93 -10.76
C VAL A 224 -12.32 5.63 -11.46
N LEU A 225 -11.38 4.89 -10.88
CA LEU A 225 -10.95 3.57 -11.35
C LEU A 225 -10.67 2.64 -10.17
N VAL A 226 -11.02 1.36 -10.34
CA VAL A 226 -10.72 0.28 -9.39
C VAL A 226 -10.29 -0.93 -10.21
N ILE A 227 -9.02 -1.33 -10.11
CA ILE A 227 -8.40 -2.29 -11.01
C ILE A 227 -7.80 -3.45 -10.20
N PRO A 228 -8.53 -4.56 -10.04
CA PRO A 228 -8.02 -5.75 -9.39
C PRO A 228 -6.90 -6.41 -10.20
N ARG A 229 -5.85 -6.80 -9.50
CA ARG A 229 -4.67 -7.45 -10.05
C ARG A 229 -4.30 -8.64 -9.18
N LEU A 230 -4.50 -9.85 -9.74
CA LEU A 230 -4.14 -11.11 -9.10
C LEU A 230 -2.63 -11.19 -8.90
N ARG A 231 -2.20 -11.57 -7.70
CA ARG A 231 -0.79 -11.74 -7.30
C ARG A 231 -0.37 -13.18 -7.48
N LYS A 232 0.16 -13.54 -8.67
CA LYS A 232 0.56 -14.93 -8.97
C LYS A 232 1.86 -15.33 -8.30
N LYS A 233 2.82 -14.40 -8.21
CA LYS A 233 4.10 -14.62 -7.54
C LYS A 233 4.55 -13.37 -6.81
N MET A 234 5.07 -13.56 -5.63
CA MET A 234 5.57 -12.50 -4.77
C MET A 234 7.01 -12.76 -4.34
N ILE A 235 7.80 -11.69 -4.22
CA ILE A 235 9.12 -11.69 -3.59
C ILE A 235 9.12 -10.57 -2.56
N ASN A 236 9.36 -10.90 -1.29
CA ASN A 236 9.37 -9.94 -0.17
C ASN A 236 8.11 -9.05 -0.11
N GLY A 237 6.93 -9.64 -0.31
CA GLY A 237 5.64 -8.95 -0.30
C GLY A 237 5.35 -8.09 -1.54
N ILE A 238 6.21 -8.09 -2.54
CA ILE A 238 6.03 -7.35 -3.79
C ILE A 238 5.62 -8.32 -4.90
N SER A 239 4.54 -8.02 -5.63
CA SER A 239 4.13 -8.82 -6.80
C SER A 239 5.20 -8.73 -7.90
N VAL A 240 5.71 -9.87 -8.33
CA VAL A 240 6.62 -9.97 -9.48
C VAL A 240 5.95 -10.55 -10.71
N GLU A 241 4.89 -11.35 -10.53
CA GLU A 241 4.01 -11.82 -11.60
C GLU A 241 2.56 -11.60 -11.20
N GLY A 242 1.71 -11.25 -12.16
CA GLY A 242 0.29 -11.04 -11.92
C GLY A 242 -0.51 -10.89 -13.20
N GLU A 243 -1.82 -10.71 -13.01
CA GLU A 243 -2.80 -10.59 -14.09
C GLU A 243 -3.88 -9.57 -13.71
N PHE A 244 -4.25 -8.71 -14.64
CA PHE A 244 -5.35 -7.76 -14.48
C PHE A 244 -6.68 -8.50 -14.73
N VAL A 245 -7.53 -8.56 -13.71
CA VAL A 245 -8.77 -9.33 -13.76
C VAL A 245 -9.99 -8.44 -13.55
N ASN A 246 -11.03 -8.64 -14.34
CA ASN A 246 -12.31 -8.00 -14.13
C ASN A 246 -13.12 -8.82 -13.13
N ASN A 247 -13.06 -8.43 -11.85
CA ASN A 247 -13.79 -9.09 -10.78
C ASN A 247 -14.72 -8.07 -10.10
N GLU A 248 -16.00 -8.11 -10.43
CA GLU A 248 -17.00 -7.15 -9.96
C GLU A 248 -17.20 -7.21 -8.44
N ALA A 249 -17.05 -8.36 -7.80
CA ALA A 249 -17.14 -8.48 -6.35
C ALA A 249 -16.04 -7.67 -5.65
N ILE A 250 -14.78 -7.82 -6.10
CA ILE A 250 -13.64 -7.04 -5.59
C ILE A 250 -13.82 -5.55 -5.90
N ILE A 251 -14.25 -5.22 -7.12
CA ILE A 251 -14.46 -3.84 -7.55
C ILE A 251 -15.50 -3.16 -6.67
N SER A 252 -16.65 -3.77 -6.47
CA SER A 252 -17.74 -3.23 -5.65
C SER A 252 -17.33 -3.09 -4.18
N TYR A 253 -16.65 -4.09 -3.62
CA TYR A 253 -16.12 -4.07 -2.27
C TYR A 253 -15.12 -2.91 -2.06
N CYS A 254 -14.17 -2.73 -2.97
CA CYS A 254 -13.22 -1.64 -2.89
C CYS A 254 -13.86 -0.25 -3.08
N LYS A 255 -14.86 -0.12 -3.97
CA LYS A 255 -15.63 1.13 -4.13
C LYS A 255 -16.31 1.54 -2.84
N GLN A 256 -16.91 0.59 -2.12
CA GLN A 256 -17.54 0.86 -0.83
C GLN A 256 -16.51 1.35 0.21
N ILE A 257 -15.35 0.69 0.30
CA ILE A 257 -14.26 1.09 1.20
C ILE A 257 -13.76 2.51 0.88
N ILE A 258 -13.53 2.81 -0.40
CA ILE A 258 -13.08 4.13 -0.87
C ILE A 258 -14.08 5.22 -0.45
N LYS A 259 -15.37 4.95 -0.64
CA LYS A 259 -16.44 5.88 -0.29
C LYS A 259 -16.50 6.14 1.20
N GLU A 260 -16.54 5.10 2.02
CA GLU A 260 -16.69 5.23 3.47
C GLU A 260 -15.48 5.90 4.14
N LEU A 261 -14.27 5.65 3.63
CA LEU A 261 -13.04 6.28 4.10
C LEU A 261 -12.74 7.63 3.43
N GLN A 262 -13.57 8.11 2.51
CA GLN A 262 -13.35 9.36 1.76
C GLN A 262 -11.94 9.43 1.18
N LEU A 263 -11.45 8.32 0.61
CA LEU A 263 -10.10 8.23 0.06
C LEU A 263 -9.96 9.10 -1.20
N HIS A 264 -8.73 9.57 -1.45
CA HIS A 264 -8.43 10.47 -2.56
C HIS A 264 -7.12 10.12 -3.25
N SER A 265 -7.01 10.42 -4.55
CA SER A 265 -5.84 10.20 -5.39
C SER A 265 -5.55 8.70 -5.62
N ASN A 266 -4.27 8.31 -5.79
CA ASN A 266 -3.91 6.91 -5.97
C ASN A 266 -3.92 6.16 -4.65
N ILE A 267 -4.56 5.00 -4.64
CA ILE A 267 -4.68 4.12 -3.47
C ILE A 267 -4.40 2.70 -3.91
N GLY A 268 -3.75 1.95 -3.06
CA GLY A 268 -3.63 0.50 -3.19
C GLY A 268 -4.40 -0.21 -2.09
N ILE A 269 -5.35 -1.04 -2.44
CA ILE A 269 -6.07 -1.92 -1.50
C ILE A 269 -5.58 -3.34 -1.73
N GLN A 270 -5.26 -4.07 -0.66
CA GLN A 270 -4.97 -5.50 -0.75
C GLN A 270 -6.18 -6.28 -0.26
N VAL A 271 -6.61 -7.22 -1.07
CA VAL A 271 -7.77 -8.07 -0.84
C VAL A 271 -7.36 -9.53 -0.97
N LYS A 272 -7.91 -10.39 -0.13
CA LYS A 272 -7.64 -11.82 -0.19
C LYS A 272 -8.92 -12.62 -0.03
N GLN A 273 -8.98 -13.77 -0.70
CA GLN A 273 -10.13 -14.65 -0.70
C GLN A 273 -10.12 -15.60 0.50
N SER A 274 -11.27 -15.78 1.12
CA SER A 274 -11.49 -16.79 2.16
C SER A 274 -11.63 -18.20 1.58
N ALA A 275 -11.73 -19.19 2.44
CA ALA A 275 -12.02 -20.58 2.04
C ALA A 275 -13.39 -20.71 1.35
N ASP A 276 -14.35 -19.87 1.74
CA ASP A 276 -15.72 -19.88 1.20
C ASP A 276 -15.87 -19.04 -0.08
N GLY A 277 -14.77 -18.47 -0.58
CA GLY A 277 -14.75 -17.69 -1.81
C GLY A 277 -15.04 -16.19 -1.64
N GLU A 278 -15.33 -15.72 -0.43
CA GLU A 278 -15.58 -14.31 -0.12
C GLU A 278 -14.28 -13.51 -0.10
N PHE A 279 -14.37 -12.21 -0.43
CA PHE A 279 -13.22 -11.32 -0.48
C PHE A 279 -13.17 -10.39 0.73
N PHE A 280 -12.01 -10.34 1.38
CA PHE A 280 -11.77 -9.48 2.54
C PHE A 280 -10.50 -8.66 2.38
N ILE A 281 -10.53 -7.45 2.94
CA ILE A 281 -9.38 -6.56 2.97
C ILE A 281 -8.27 -7.10 3.86
N LEU A 282 -7.02 -6.91 3.44
CA LEU A 282 -5.82 -7.13 4.26
C LEU A 282 -5.24 -5.83 4.80
N GLU A 283 -5.14 -4.82 3.94
CA GLU A 283 -4.59 -3.49 4.27
C GLU A 283 -4.88 -2.48 3.16
N ILE A 284 -4.72 -1.21 3.47
CA ILE A 284 -4.70 -0.11 2.51
C ILE A 284 -3.30 0.51 2.49
N ASN A 285 -2.80 0.76 1.28
CA ASN A 285 -1.67 1.63 1.02
C ASN A 285 -2.23 2.94 0.43
N PRO A 286 -2.48 3.99 1.22
CA PRO A 286 -3.16 5.20 0.75
C PRO A 286 -2.21 6.10 -0.07
N ARG A 287 -1.55 5.51 -1.05
CA ARG A 287 -0.56 6.08 -1.97
C ARG A 287 -0.39 5.21 -3.20
N VAL A 288 0.40 5.72 -4.14
CA VAL A 288 0.83 4.93 -5.31
C VAL A 288 1.52 3.63 -4.86
N GLN A 289 1.08 2.50 -5.37
CA GLN A 289 1.71 1.21 -5.12
C GLN A 289 3.01 1.03 -5.92
N GLY A 290 3.97 0.30 -5.36
CA GLY A 290 5.26 0.06 -6.01
C GLY A 290 5.21 -0.77 -7.30
N THR A 291 4.07 -1.39 -7.61
CA THR A 291 3.83 -2.19 -8.83
C THR A 291 2.89 -1.51 -9.83
N ILE A 292 2.50 -0.25 -9.57
CA ILE A 292 1.52 0.51 -10.36
C ILE A 292 1.88 0.61 -11.85
N ALA A 293 3.19 0.60 -12.16
CA ALA A 293 3.67 0.67 -13.56
C ALA A 293 3.25 -0.51 -14.43
N ALA A 294 2.85 -1.64 -13.83
CA ALA A 294 2.26 -2.76 -14.56
C ALA A 294 0.98 -2.34 -15.31
N GLY A 295 0.25 -1.34 -14.78
CA GLY A 295 -0.95 -0.77 -15.40
C GLY A 295 -0.73 -0.26 -16.83
N LEU A 296 0.50 0.16 -17.18
CA LEU A 296 0.84 0.56 -18.56
C LEU A 296 0.56 -0.56 -19.57
N GLY A 297 0.79 -1.82 -19.18
CA GLY A 297 0.46 -2.98 -20.01
C GLY A 297 -1.04 -3.16 -20.22
N ALA A 298 -1.83 -2.84 -19.22
CA ALA A 298 -3.30 -2.86 -19.28
C ALA A 298 -3.89 -1.57 -19.92
N GLY A 299 -3.06 -0.68 -20.46
CA GLY A 299 -3.48 0.57 -21.09
C GLY A 299 -3.72 1.73 -20.13
N ILE A 300 -3.44 1.56 -18.83
CA ILE A 300 -3.77 2.55 -17.81
C ILE A 300 -2.50 3.16 -17.20
N ASN A 301 -2.49 4.49 -17.10
CA ASN A 301 -1.41 5.23 -16.44
C ASN A 301 -1.92 5.97 -15.19
N LEU A 302 -2.20 5.23 -14.11
CA LEU A 302 -2.79 5.78 -12.89
C LEU A 302 -2.00 6.95 -12.27
N PRO A 303 -0.65 6.98 -12.24
CA PRO A 303 0.09 8.15 -11.75
C PRO A 303 -0.18 9.42 -12.56
N VAL A 304 -0.27 9.31 -13.89
CA VAL A 304 -0.59 10.45 -14.78
C VAL A 304 -2.05 10.87 -14.61
N LEU A 305 -2.98 9.93 -14.54
CA LEU A 305 -4.40 10.22 -14.31
C LEU A 305 -4.63 10.96 -12.98
N ALA A 306 -3.93 10.57 -11.92
CA ALA A 306 -4.00 11.26 -10.63
C ALA A 306 -3.48 12.71 -10.71
N LEU A 307 -2.40 12.95 -11.46
CA LEU A 307 -1.89 14.29 -11.71
C LEU A 307 -2.87 15.12 -12.55
N LYS A 308 -3.40 14.56 -13.64
CA LYS A 308 -4.43 15.24 -14.44
C LYS A 308 -5.63 15.64 -13.59
N GLN A 309 -6.14 14.71 -12.77
CA GLN A 309 -7.24 15.00 -11.83
C GLN A 309 -6.88 16.13 -10.86
N ALA A 310 -5.73 16.07 -10.21
CA ALA A 310 -5.31 17.07 -9.22
C ALA A 310 -5.11 18.47 -9.83
N LEU A 311 -4.67 18.54 -11.08
CA LEU A 311 -4.41 19.78 -11.82
C LEU A 311 -5.63 20.27 -12.63
N GLY A 312 -6.77 19.58 -12.57
CA GLY A 312 -7.98 19.94 -13.32
C GLY A 312 -7.83 19.77 -14.85
N LEU A 313 -6.91 18.92 -15.29
CA LEU A 313 -6.71 18.62 -16.71
C LEU A 313 -7.74 17.58 -17.17
N SER A 314 -8.10 17.65 -18.46
CA SER A 314 -9.03 16.69 -19.05
C SER A 314 -8.45 15.27 -19.07
N ILE A 315 -9.30 14.29 -18.77
CA ILE A 315 -9.01 12.87 -18.90
C ILE A 315 -9.95 12.33 -19.99
N ALA A 316 -9.39 11.76 -21.04
CA ALA A 316 -10.17 11.18 -22.11
C ALA A 316 -10.72 9.80 -21.73
N ALA A 317 -11.84 9.41 -22.30
CA ALA A 317 -12.50 8.14 -21.93
C ALA A 317 -11.64 6.90 -22.23
N ASP A 318 -10.83 6.94 -23.27
CA ASP A 318 -9.89 5.87 -23.62
C ASP A 318 -8.73 5.71 -22.63
N GLU A 319 -8.34 6.79 -21.92
CA GLU A 319 -7.36 6.73 -20.84
C GLU A 319 -7.88 5.96 -19.59
N LEU A 320 -9.20 5.74 -19.50
CA LEU A 320 -9.86 4.99 -18.44
C LEU A 320 -10.21 3.54 -18.86
N ALA A 321 -9.95 3.16 -20.10
CA ALA A 321 -10.31 1.85 -20.65
C ALA A 321 -9.28 0.78 -20.29
N VAL A 322 -9.63 -0.09 -19.33
CA VAL A 322 -8.74 -1.16 -18.85
C VAL A 322 -8.76 -2.35 -19.80
N LYS A 323 -7.59 -2.82 -20.23
CA LYS A 323 -7.42 -4.09 -20.93
C LYS A 323 -7.29 -5.24 -19.93
N TRP A 324 -8.38 -5.97 -19.73
CA TRP A 324 -8.42 -7.11 -18.81
C TRP A 324 -7.71 -8.33 -19.39
N GLY A 325 -7.26 -9.25 -18.52
CA GLY A 325 -6.54 -10.47 -18.89
C GLY A 325 -5.05 -10.25 -19.21
N VAL A 326 -4.57 -9.01 -19.17
CA VAL A 326 -3.15 -8.73 -19.39
C VAL A 326 -2.32 -9.28 -18.20
N LYS A 327 -1.31 -10.06 -18.55
CA LYS A 327 -0.34 -10.62 -17.62
C LYS A 327 0.95 -9.82 -17.63
N PHE A 328 1.64 -9.77 -16.51
CA PHE A 328 2.93 -9.12 -16.41
C PHE A 328 3.90 -9.95 -15.58
N THR A 329 5.19 -9.79 -15.89
CA THR A 329 6.31 -10.17 -15.02
C THR A 329 7.24 -8.98 -14.85
N ARG A 330 7.87 -8.87 -13.69
CA ARG A 330 8.85 -7.82 -13.39
C ARG A 330 10.26 -8.38 -13.51
N TYR A 331 11.18 -7.52 -13.90
CA TYR A 331 12.60 -7.77 -13.95
C TYR A 331 13.37 -6.63 -13.28
N TRP A 332 14.61 -6.86 -12.93
CA TRP A 332 15.53 -5.84 -12.41
C TRP A 332 16.38 -5.30 -13.53
N GLU A 333 16.70 -4.02 -13.45
CA GLU A 333 17.53 -3.32 -14.40
C GLU A 333 18.51 -2.44 -13.61
N GLU A 334 19.75 -2.40 -14.03
CA GLU A 334 20.81 -1.62 -13.42
C GLU A 334 20.87 -0.23 -14.02
N VAL A 335 21.34 0.73 -13.22
CA VAL A 335 21.64 2.11 -13.66
C VAL A 335 23.12 2.36 -13.43
N PHE A 336 23.81 2.70 -14.49
CA PHE A 336 25.25 3.04 -14.45
C PHE A 336 25.40 4.57 -14.41
N TYR A 337 26.34 5.08 -13.58
CA TYR A 337 26.56 6.53 -13.37
C TYR A 337 28.01 6.84 -12.98
#